data_98c6c421a40b51bc4d0fdd9f08a105a3
#
_entry.id   98c6c421a40b51bc4d0fdd9f08a105a3
#
_cell.length_a   1.000
_cell.length_b   1.000
_cell.length_c   1.000
_cell.angle_alpha   90.00
_cell.angle_beta   90.00
_cell.angle_gamma   90.00
#
_symmetry.space_group_name_H-M   'P 1'
#
loop_
_entity.id
_entity.type
_entity.pdbx_description
1 polymer ?
#
loop_
_entity_poly.entity_id
_entity_poly.type
_entity_poly.pdbx_seq_one_letter_code
_entity_poly.pdbx_strand_id
1 'polypeptide(L)'
;MKAPLNRKVYVVGYEVATALGPTLESTWRRAVAGEAGFRRVTRCATTSRSNVVGEIPDWQPQSLEFVARKDAYNWNADFVFLTMALCRRALAHAGLTMDARTGPRTACLVGSALNGSDALRIAVENYTQKGPTKVSPYLLPNLCANLPAGKAGMLLGFTGPIFSPQGACASGNHAIAIGSRMIRDGDCDFVIAGGVETCILPEIIQGFANMWATIKVEPGDRAYDDPSQASRPFSIDRKGFVLAEGGGVVVLAADEMVADLGLKPRAEVLGIGWSSDAHHFTLPHEETIVRAIHEAIADAGLVPADIEAINAHGTSTLKGDAVEAACLRAVFGAALGKIPISANKSQVGHTLGAAAGIEAALGIEAMHQGLVLPTVNHRPDPAFDDLDVVPHQARRQAHEFLLSNAFGFGGTNCCIVFRGV
;
A
#
# COMPACT_ATOMS: atom_id res chain seq x y z
N MET A 1 10.08 -30.33 -12.79
CA MET A 1 10.15 -29.06 -12.01
C MET A 1 11.60 -28.59 -12.08
N LYS A 2 11.83 -27.32 -12.46
CA LYS A 2 13.16 -26.71 -12.33
C LYS A 2 13.50 -26.68 -10.84
N ALA A 3 14.74 -27.01 -10.46
CA ALA A 3 15.20 -26.76 -9.09
C ALA A 3 15.06 -25.26 -8.80
N PRO A 4 14.56 -24.84 -7.61
CA PRO A 4 14.49 -23.42 -7.29
C PRO A 4 15.90 -22.83 -7.38
N LEU A 5 16.03 -21.77 -8.15
CA LEU A 5 17.24 -20.99 -8.20
C LEU A 5 17.34 -20.29 -6.84
N ASN A 6 18.45 -20.42 -6.14
CA ASN A 6 18.66 -19.76 -4.83
C ASN A 6 18.92 -18.25 -5.03
N ARG A 7 17.98 -17.56 -5.70
CA ARG A 7 18.07 -16.16 -6.06
C ARG A 7 17.65 -15.28 -4.89
N LYS A 8 18.47 -14.29 -4.57
CA LYS A 8 18.06 -13.18 -3.73
C LYS A 8 17.23 -12.20 -4.54
N VAL A 9 16.31 -11.53 -3.87
CA VAL A 9 15.41 -10.55 -4.48
C VAL A 9 15.62 -9.20 -3.83
N TYR A 10 16.12 -8.25 -4.61
CA TYR A 10 16.37 -6.90 -4.15
C TYR A 10 15.31 -5.92 -4.65
N VAL A 11 14.93 -4.97 -3.80
CA VAL A 11 14.23 -3.77 -4.22
C VAL A 11 15.28 -2.79 -4.74
N VAL A 12 15.17 -2.38 -6.00
CA VAL A 12 16.12 -1.48 -6.66
C VAL A 12 15.55 -0.09 -6.95
N GLY A 13 14.23 0.05 -6.85
CA GLY A 13 13.54 1.33 -7.00
C GLY A 13 12.12 1.25 -6.47
N TYR A 14 11.52 2.38 -6.20
CA TYR A 14 10.12 2.49 -5.72
C TYR A 14 9.58 3.89 -5.97
N GLU A 15 8.26 4.01 -5.92
CA GLU A 15 7.56 5.27 -6.04
C GLU A 15 6.23 5.19 -5.29
N VAL A 16 5.78 6.33 -4.77
CA VAL A 16 4.47 6.48 -4.11
C VAL A 16 3.77 7.76 -4.53
N ALA A 17 2.43 7.72 -4.48
CA ALA A 17 1.57 8.90 -4.50
C ALA A 17 0.53 8.74 -3.40
N THR A 18 0.37 9.74 -2.55
CA THR A 18 -0.45 9.67 -1.34
C THR A 18 -1.15 10.99 -1.05
N ALA A 19 -1.95 11.03 -0.01
CA ALA A 19 -2.55 12.27 0.50
C ALA A 19 -1.50 13.32 0.94
N LEU A 20 -0.25 12.92 1.18
CA LEU A 20 0.85 13.84 1.49
C LEU A 20 1.48 14.45 0.23
N GLY A 21 1.37 13.80 -0.93
CA GLY A 21 1.94 14.32 -2.17
C GLY A 21 1.87 13.33 -3.32
N PRO A 22 1.97 13.81 -4.57
CA PRO A 22 1.86 12.99 -5.77
C PRO A 22 3.16 12.24 -6.14
N THR A 23 4.24 12.39 -5.36
CA THR A 23 5.55 11.76 -5.59
C THR A 23 6.16 11.26 -4.28
N LEU A 24 7.13 10.34 -4.39
CA LEU A 24 7.93 9.88 -3.24
C LEU A 24 8.58 11.07 -2.50
N GLU A 25 9.22 11.97 -3.22
CA GLU A 25 9.90 13.13 -2.62
C GLU A 25 8.95 13.99 -1.77
N SER A 26 7.81 14.36 -2.34
CA SER A 26 6.80 15.17 -1.65
C SER A 26 6.18 14.45 -0.46
N THR A 27 5.85 13.17 -0.63
CA THR A 27 5.31 12.32 0.43
C THR A 27 6.32 12.14 1.56
N TRP A 28 7.57 11.78 1.23
CA TRP A 28 8.62 11.54 2.20
C TRP A 28 8.91 12.76 3.07
N ARG A 29 9.13 13.92 2.44
CA ARG A 29 9.40 15.18 3.15
C ARG A 29 8.34 15.49 4.19
N ARG A 30 7.06 15.34 3.84
CA ARG A 30 5.94 15.62 4.74
C ARG A 30 5.72 14.51 5.77
N ALA A 31 6.00 13.25 5.41
CA ALA A 31 5.92 12.13 6.35
C ALA A 31 6.96 12.27 7.47
N VAL A 32 8.20 12.61 7.14
CA VAL A 32 9.26 12.87 8.14
C VAL A 32 8.93 14.08 9.01
N ALA A 33 8.29 15.11 8.45
CA ALA A 33 7.82 16.28 9.19
C ALA A 33 6.65 15.98 10.15
N GLY A 34 6.09 14.77 10.13
CA GLY A 34 4.97 14.40 10.99
C GLY A 34 3.63 14.99 10.53
N GLU A 35 3.50 15.31 9.25
CA GLU A 35 2.24 15.80 8.69
C GLU A 35 1.26 14.68 8.39
N ALA A 36 -0.05 15.00 8.39
CA ALA A 36 -1.12 14.15 7.91
C ALA A 36 -1.85 14.81 6.73
N GLY A 37 -2.16 14.01 5.67
CA GLY A 37 -2.69 14.53 4.42
C GLY A 37 -4.22 14.61 4.33
N PHE A 38 -4.94 14.58 5.47
CA PHE A 38 -6.40 14.47 5.47
C PHE A 38 -7.08 15.83 5.33
N ARG A 39 -8.22 15.80 4.64
CA ARG A 39 -9.08 16.97 4.43
C ARG A 39 -10.54 16.56 4.33
N ARG A 40 -11.45 17.53 4.39
CA ARG A 40 -12.82 17.30 3.96
C ARG A 40 -12.80 16.92 2.48
N VAL A 41 -13.61 15.92 2.09
CA VAL A 41 -13.69 15.47 0.70
C VAL A 41 -14.04 16.63 -0.24
N THR A 42 -13.28 16.77 -1.33
CA THR A 42 -13.47 17.84 -2.32
C THR A 42 -13.93 17.32 -3.68
N ARG A 43 -13.61 16.07 -4.02
CA ARG A 43 -13.87 15.49 -5.35
C ARG A 43 -15.32 15.04 -5.57
N CYS A 44 -16.08 14.83 -4.50
CA CYS A 44 -17.48 14.43 -4.62
C CYS A 44 -18.35 15.08 -3.54
N ALA A 45 -19.61 15.30 -3.87
CA ALA A 45 -20.59 15.71 -2.88
C ALA A 45 -20.99 14.52 -2.01
N THR A 46 -21.00 14.70 -0.70
CA THR A 46 -21.47 13.68 0.25
C THR A 46 -22.13 14.34 1.47
N THR A 47 -23.14 13.70 1.99
CA THR A 47 -23.78 14.02 3.28
C THR A 47 -23.29 13.09 4.39
N SER A 48 -22.34 12.19 4.10
CA SER A 48 -21.77 11.29 5.07
C SER A 48 -21.03 12.04 6.19
N ARG A 49 -21.15 11.55 7.42
CA ARG A 49 -20.31 12.03 8.54
C ARG A 49 -18.85 11.53 8.43
N SER A 50 -18.60 10.52 7.61
CA SER A 50 -17.26 10.02 7.26
C SER A 50 -16.67 10.78 6.07
N ASN A 51 -16.73 12.10 6.09
CA ASN A 51 -16.36 12.99 4.98
C ASN A 51 -14.93 13.55 5.06
N VAL A 52 -14.12 13.04 5.98
CA VAL A 52 -12.66 13.27 6.01
C VAL A 52 -11.99 12.15 5.27
N VAL A 53 -11.17 12.49 4.29
CA VAL A 53 -10.51 11.55 3.36
C VAL A 53 -9.06 11.97 3.09
N GLY A 54 -8.29 11.05 2.52
CA GLY A 54 -6.94 11.31 2.01
C GLY A 54 -6.97 11.37 0.48
N GLU A 55 -7.08 12.56 -0.10
CA GLU A 55 -7.00 12.80 -1.56
C GLU A 55 -5.56 13.12 -1.96
N ILE A 56 -5.07 12.59 -3.08
CA ILE A 56 -3.78 13.00 -3.65
C ILE A 56 -3.90 14.49 -4.05
N PRO A 57 -3.05 15.39 -3.50
CA PRO A 57 -3.12 16.80 -3.83
C PRO A 57 -2.73 17.02 -5.30
N ASP A 58 -3.45 17.95 -5.96
CA ASP A 58 -3.19 18.40 -7.33
C ASP A 58 -3.11 17.27 -8.38
N TRP A 59 -3.74 16.12 -8.08
CA TRP A 59 -3.78 14.99 -9.01
C TRP A 59 -4.66 15.29 -10.22
N GLN A 60 -4.04 15.37 -11.38
CA GLN A 60 -4.68 15.59 -12.68
C GLN A 60 -4.19 14.55 -13.69
N PRO A 61 -4.78 13.34 -13.73
CA PRO A 61 -4.28 12.23 -14.53
C PRO A 61 -4.20 12.56 -16.04
N GLN A 62 -5.13 13.37 -16.55
CA GLN A 62 -5.18 13.73 -17.97
C GLN A 62 -4.06 14.69 -18.39
N SER A 63 -3.40 15.35 -17.44
CA SER A 63 -2.28 16.28 -17.71
C SER A 63 -0.91 15.61 -17.73
N LEU A 64 -0.84 14.28 -17.50
CA LEU A 64 0.41 13.54 -17.54
C LEU A 64 1.02 13.57 -18.95
N GLU A 65 2.25 14.06 -19.08
CA GLU A 65 2.94 14.28 -20.36
C GLU A 65 3.00 13.03 -21.25
N PHE A 66 3.04 11.84 -20.65
CA PHE A 66 3.12 10.57 -21.36
C PHE A 66 1.75 9.98 -21.74
N VAL A 67 0.67 10.62 -21.35
CA VAL A 67 -0.69 10.19 -21.70
C VAL A 67 -1.10 10.86 -23.02
N ALA A 68 -1.22 10.08 -24.08
CA ALA A 68 -1.71 10.62 -25.35
C ALA A 68 -3.15 11.16 -25.17
N ARG A 69 -3.47 12.29 -25.80
CA ARG A 69 -4.78 12.94 -25.69
C ARG A 69 -5.96 11.98 -25.97
N LYS A 70 -5.82 11.08 -26.94
CA LYS A 70 -6.82 10.04 -27.24
C LYS A 70 -7.02 9.04 -26.10
N ASP A 71 -5.93 8.70 -25.40
CA ASP A 71 -5.97 7.77 -24.27
C ASP A 71 -6.62 8.43 -23.05
N ALA A 72 -6.30 9.71 -22.78
CA ALA A 72 -6.96 10.49 -21.75
C ALA A 72 -8.48 10.58 -21.94
N TYR A 73 -8.94 10.62 -23.21
CA TYR A 73 -10.37 10.60 -23.52
C TYR A 73 -11.01 9.21 -23.35
N ASN A 74 -10.29 8.15 -23.70
CA ASN A 74 -10.80 6.78 -23.72
C ASN A 74 -10.74 6.09 -22.35
N TRP A 75 -9.78 6.47 -21.52
CA TRP A 75 -9.54 5.87 -20.22
C TRP A 75 -10.08 6.79 -19.12
N ASN A 76 -11.16 6.37 -18.48
CA ASN A 76 -11.86 7.17 -17.46
C ASN A 76 -11.46 6.81 -16.04
N ALA A 77 -10.80 5.66 -15.82
CA ALA A 77 -10.44 5.19 -14.48
C ALA A 77 -9.08 5.76 -14.04
N ASP A 78 -9.08 6.53 -12.97
CA ASP A 78 -7.88 7.20 -12.45
C ASP A 78 -6.79 6.23 -12.01
N PHE A 79 -7.16 5.03 -11.52
CA PHE A 79 -6.19 4.02 -11.09
C PHE A 79 -5.28 3.53 -12.22
N VAL A 80 -5.74 3.57 -13.48
CA VAL A 80 -4.93 3.24 -14.66
C VAL A 80 -3.81 4.26 -14.84
N PHE A 81 -4.15 5.55 -14.80
CA PHE A 81 -3.17 6.63 -14.96
C PHE A 81 -2.18 6.68 -13.80
N LEU A 82 -2.68 6.46 -12.59
CA LEU A 82 -1.84 6.42 -11.40
C LEU A 82 -0.81 5.28 -11.48
N THR A 83 -1.24 4.07 -11.91
CA THR A 83 -0.34 2.93 -12.11
C THR A 83 0.74 3.25 -13.15
N MET A 84 0.36 3.84 -14.30
CA MET A 84 1.33 4.22 -15.34
C MET A 84 2.38 5.21 -14.82
N ALA A 85 1.94 6.22 -14.05
CA ALA A 85 2.83 7.22 -13.46
C ALA A 85 3.80 6.61 -12.46
N LEU A 86 3.29 5.77 -11.56
CA LEU A 86 4.09 5.10 -10.53
C LEU A 86 5.12 4.14 -11.15
N CYS A 87 4.70 3.27 -12.07
CA CYS A 87 5.60 2.33 -12.75
C CYS A 87 6.73 3.07 -13.49
N ARG A 88 6.39 4.15 -14.23
CA ARG A 88 7.40 4.96 -14.92
C ARG A 88 8.42 5.56 -13.98
N ARG A 89 7.95 6.17 -12.88
CA ARG A 89 8.84 6.83 -11.91
C ARG A 89 9.66 5.82 -11.10
N ALA A 90 9.06 4.68 -10.74
CA ALA A 90 9.78 3.62 -10.02
C ALA A 90 10.91 3.02 -10.86
N LEU A 91 10.68 2.79 -12.17
CA LEU A 91 11.73 2.37 -13.10
C LEU A 91 12.83 3.43 -13.26
N ALA A 92 12.47 4.70 -13.34
CA ALA A 92 13.44 5.80 -13.37
C ALA A 92 14.26 5.89 -12.07
N HIS A 93 13.61 5.68 -10.91
CA HIS A 93 14.30 5.61 -9.61
C HIS A 93 15.27 4.42 -9.54
N ALA A 94 14.89 3.28 -10.12
CA ALA A 94 15.76 2.10 -10.23
C ALA A 94 16.94 2.29 -11.20
N GLY A 95 16.88 3.29 -12.08
CA GLY A 95 17.81 3.42 -13.20
C GLY A 95 17.63 2.30 -14.25
N LEU A 96 16.45 1.66 -14.28
CA LEU A 96 16.18 0.52 -15.16
C LEU A 96 15.39 0.94 -16.39
N THR A 97 15.95 0.64 -17.56
CA THR A 97 15.30 0.86 -18.86
C THR A 97 14.86 -0.45 -19.47
N MET A 98 13.66 -0.46 -20.07
CA MET A 98 13.16 -1.63 -20.79
C MET A 98 13.74 -1.68 -22.20
N ASP A 99 14.31 -2.83 -22.55
CA ASP A 99 14.89 -3.13 -23.87
C ASP A 99 14.56 -4.57 -24.28
N ALA A 100 15.20 -5.08 -25.35
CA ALA A 100 14.98 -6.43 -25.84
C ALA A 100 15.42 -7.54 -24.84
N ARG A 101 16.29 -7.22 -23.87
CA ARG A 101 16.75 -8.15 -22.82
C ARG A 101 15.85 -8.07 -21.60
N THR A 102 15.60 -6.88 -21.10
CA THR A 102 14.92 -6.63 -19.81
C THR A 102 13.39 -6.71 -19.95
N GLY A 103 12.83 -6.20 -21.04
CA GLY A 103 11.38 -6.12 -21.26
C GLY A 103 10.67 -7.47 -21.17
N PRO A 104 11.10 -8.53 -21.87
CA PRO A 104 10.48 -9.86 -21.83
C PRO A 104 10.63 -10.56 -20.45
N ARG A 105 11.61 -10.14 -19.66
CA ARG A 105 11.90 -10.68 -18.33
C ARG A 105 11.35 -9.82 -17.18
N THR A 106 10.56 -8.79 -17.47
CA THR A 106 9.94 -7.90 -16.48
C THR A 106 8.44 -8.19 -16.39
N ALA A 107 8.00 -8.65 -15.21
CA ALA A 107 6.59 -8.82 -14.86
C ALA A 107 6.03 -7.54 -14.19
N CYS A 108 4.71 -7.40 -14.18
CA CYS A 108 4.04 -6.31 -13.48
C CYS A 108 2.81 -6.81 -12.71
N LEU A 109 2.86 -6.67 -11.40
CA LEU A 109 1.84 -7.10 -10.46
C LEU A 109 1.36 -5.92 -9.62
N VAL A 110 0.25 -5.30 -10.02
CA VAL A 110 -0.31 -4.16 -9.27
C VAL A 110 -1.72 -4.50 -8.80
N GLY A 111 -1.89 -4.61 -7.48
CA GLY A 111 -3.15 -4.92 -6.84
C GLY A 111 -4.05 -3.70 -6.65
N SER A 112 -5.35 -3.92 -6.60
CA SER A 112 -6.36 -2.94 -6.20
C SER A 112 -7.52 -3.67 -5.53
N ALA A 113 -8.15 -3.07 -4.53
CA ALA A 113 -9.30 -3.68 -3.86
C ALA A 113 -10.62 -3.41 -4.60
N LEU A 114 -10.79 -2.20 -5.15
CA LEU A 114 -12.05 -1.73 -5.73
C LEU A 114 -11.98 -1.40 -7.23
N ASN A 115 -10.80 -1.52 -7.82
CA ASN A 115 -10.52 -1.31 -9.25
C ASN A 115 -11.10 0.01 -9.82
N GLY A 116 -11.69 -0.02 -11.02
CA GLY A 116 -12.28 1.12 -11.71
C GLY A 116 -13.71 1.46 -11.27
N SER A 117 -13.98 1.56 -9.98
CA SER A 117 -15.31 1.90 -9.44
C SER A 117 -15.82 3.25 -9.94
N ASP A 118 -14.94 4.22 -10.18
CA ASP A 118 -15.22 5.52 -10.79
C ASP A 118 -15.77 5.37 -12.22
N ALA A 119 -15.16 4.53 -13.04
CA ALA A 119 -15.63 4.24 -14.40
C ALA A 119 -17.01 3.55 -14.39
N LEU A 120 -17.26 2.63 -13.46
CA LEU A 120 -18.56 1.98 -13.31
C LEU A 120 -19.63 3.01 -12.93
N ARG A 121 -19.34 3.88 -11.98
CA ARG A 121 -20.26 4.95 -11.58
C ARG A 121 -20.64 5.84 -12.75
N ILE A 122 -19.64 6.34 -13.50
CA ILE A 122 -19.87 7.17 -14.70
C ILE A 122 -20.72 6.43 -15.71
N ALA A 123 -20.49 5.14 -15.93
CA ALA A 123 -21.25 4.32 -16.86
C ALA A 123 -22.72 4.17 -16.43
N VAL A 124 -22.98 3.92 -15.15
CA VAL A 124 -24.34 3.85 -14.58
C VAL A 124 -25.07 5.18 -14.72
N GLU A 125 -24.42 6.30 -14.41
CA GLU A 125 -25.00 7.64 -14.58
C GLU A 125 -25.34 7.92 -16.05
N ASN A 126 -24.45 7.60 -16.98
CA ASN A 126 -24.71 7.78 -18.42
C ASN A 126 -25.84 6.88 -18.92
N TYR A 127 -25.86 5.61 -18.48
CA TYR A 127 -26.94 4.67 -18.85
C TYR A 127 -28.31 5.16 -18.38
N THR A 128 -28.41 5.57 -17.12
CA THR A 128 -29.69 5.96 -16.51
C THR A 128 -30.18 7.32 -16.99
N GLN A 129 -29.28 8.30 -17.21
CA GLN A 129 -29.66 9.66 -17.56
C GLN A 129 -29.72 9.91 -19.08
N LYS A 130 -28.89 9.21 -19.88
CA LYS A 130 -28.69 9.48 -21.30
C LYS A 130 -28.98 8.30 -22.22
N GLY A 131 -29.25 7.10 -21.64
CA GLY A 131 -29.58 5.89 -22.35
C GLY A 131 -28.39 4.99 -22.72
N PRO A 132 -28.68 3.74 -23.18
CA PRO A 132 -27.67 2.69 -23.35
C PRO A 132 -26.54 3.02 -24.34
N THR A 133 -26.81 3.83 -25.35
CA THR A 133 -25.81 4.22 -26.35
C THR A 133 -24.73 5.17 -25.81
N LYS A 134 -24.89 5.67 -24.60
CA LYS A 134 -23.95 6.59 -23.93
C LYS A 134 -23.01 5.89 -22.95
N VAL A 135 -23.12 4.58 -22.79
CA VAL A 135 -22.12 3.78 -22.08
C VAL A 135 -20.84 3.71 -22.91
N SER A 136 -19.72 4.02 -22.29
CA SER A 136 -18.42 3.99 -22.99
C SER A 136 -18.08 2.57 -23.46
N PRO A 137 -17.59 2.38 -24.70
CA PRO A 137 -17.06 1.09 -25.15
C PRO A 137 -15.81 0.66 -24.35
N TYR A 138 -15.19 1.59 -23.64
CA TYR A 138 -14.01 1.33 -22.79
C TYR A 138 -14.39 0.99 -21.35
N LEU A 139 -15.68 0.87 -21.01
CA LEU A 139 -16.11 0.54 -19.64
C LEU A 139 -15.47 -0.75 -19.14
N LEU A 140 -15.61 -1.85 -19.90
CA LEU A 140 -15.09 -3.15 -19.46
C LEU A 140 -13.57 -3.15 -19.29
N PRO A 141 -12.76 -2.62 -20.23
CA PRO A 141 -11.34 -2.41 -19.98
C PRO A 141 -11.05 -1.62 -18.70
N ASN A 142 -11.79 -0.57 -18.39
CA ASN A 142 -11.55 0.23 -17.17
C ASN A 142 -11.93 -0.48 -15.85
N LEU A 143 -12.69 -1.58 -15.93
CA LEU A 143 -13.04 -2.39 -14.75
C LEU A 143 -12.09 -3.57 -14.51
N CYS A 144 -11.35 -4.02 -15.55
CA CYS A 144 -10.47 -5.17 -15.43
C CYS A 144 -9.24 -4.83 -14.58
N ALA A 145 -9.05 -5.57 -13.49
CA ALA A 145 -7.98 -5.32 -12.53
C ALA A 145 -6.56 -5.37 -13.12
N ASN A 146 -6.34 -6.15 -14.18
CA ASN A 146 -5.04 -6.28 -14.85
C ASN A 146 -4.73 -5.12 -15.82
N LEU A 147 -5.72 -4.32 -16.21
CA LEU A 147 -5.53 -3.28 -17.24
C LEU A 147 -4.55 -2.18 -16.83
N PRO A 148 -4.50 -1.72 -15.57
CA PRO A 148 -3.50 -0.75 -15.15
C PRO A 148 -2.07 -1.22 -15.45
N ALA A 149 -1.73 -2.45 -15.05
CA ALA A 149 -0.43 -3.06 -15.33
C ALA A 149 -0.21 -3.29 -16.83
N GLY A 150 -1.25 -3.75 -17.57
CA GLY A 150 -1.22 -3.91 -19.03
C GLY A 150 -0.94 -2.59 -19.74
N LYS A 151 -1.59 -1.51 -19.33
CA LYS A 151 -1.39 -0.19 -19.92
C LYS A 151 0.01 0.37 -19.61
N ALA A 152 0.50 0.14 -18.39
CA ALA A 152 1.88 0.48 -18.06
C ALA A 152 2.90 -0.30 -18.92
N GLY A 153 2.66 -1.60 -19.18
CA GLY A 153 3.48 -2.40 -20.10
C GLY A 153 3.52 -1.87 -21.52
N MET A 154 2.36 -1.46 -22.05
CA MET A 154 2.27 -0.84 -23.39
C MET A 154 3.05 0.48 -23.46
N LEU A 155 3.09 1.25 -22.37
CA LEU A 155 3.82 2.52 -22.29
C LEU A 155 5.32 2.31 -22.15
N LEU A 156 5.73 1.34 -21.33
CA LEU A 156 7.10 1.23 -20.81
C LEU A 156 7.90 0.10 -21.47
N GLY A 157 7.24 -0.80 -22.22
CA GLY A 157 7.91 -1.82 -23.03
C GLY A 157 8.21 -3.14 -22.30
N PHE A 158 7.63 -3.41 -21.13
CA PHE A 158 7.74 -4.72 -20.51
C PHE A 158 6.65 -5.68 -21.03
N THR A 159 7.03 -6.93 -21.29
CA THR A 159 6.19 -7.94 -21.93
C THR A 159 6.19 -9.28 -21.18
N GLY A 160 6.73 -9.31 -19.97
CA GLY A 160 6.62 -10.45 -19.06
C GLY A 160 5.21 -10.63 -18.50
N PRO A 161 4.99 -11.56 -17.56
CA PRO A 161 3.67 -11.83 -16.99
C PRO A 161 3.03 -10.60 -16.34
N ILE A 162 1.73 -10.38 -16.60
CA ILE A 162 0.96 -9.28 -16.03
C ILE A 162 -0.32 -9.83 -15.40
N PHE A 163 -0.53 -9.53 -14.12
CA PHE A 163 -1.79 -9.81 -13.43
C PHE A 163 -1.95 -8.94 -12.19
N SER A 164 -3.14 -8.94 -11.59
CA SER A 164 -3.45 -8.11 -10.43
C SER A 164 -3.85 -9.01 -9.26
N PRO A 165 -2.97 -9.23 -8.27
CA PRO A 165 -3.34 -9.91 -7.04
C PRO A 165 -4.37 -9.09 -6.27
N GLN A 166 -5.43 -9.75 -5.78
CA GLN A 166 -6.47 -9.13 -4.97
C GLN A 166 -6.56 -9.83 -3.62
N GLY A 167 -6.09 -9.17 -2.59
CA GLY A 167 -6.16 -9.57 -1.19
C GLY A 167 -6.71 -8.43 -0.33
N ALA A 168 -7.70 -7.69 -0.85
CA ALA A 168 -8.25 -6.49 -0.21
C ALA A 168 -7.11 -5.54 0.24
N CYS A 169 -7.02 -5.21 1.55
CA CYS A 169 -6.00 -4.28 2.06
C CYS A 169 -4.57 -4.85 2.01
N ALA A 170 -4.40 -6.16 1.82
CA ALA A 170 -3.09 -6.81 1.72
C ALA A 170 -2.60 -6.96 0.26
N SER A 171 -3.35 -6.45 -0.75
CA SER A 171 -3.04 -6.65 -2.18
C SER A 171 -1.63 -6.23 -2.56
N GLY A 172 -1.13 -5.12 -2.01
CA GLY A 172 0.23 -4.63 -2.26
C GLY A 172 1.31 -5.61 -1.80
N ASN A 173 1.20 -6.15 -0.57
CA ASN A 173 2.13 -7.15 -0.05
C ASN A 173 2.01 -8.47 -0.81
N HIS A 174 0.80 -8.91 -1.19
CA HIS A 174 0.64 -10.08 -2.04
C HIS A 174 1.34 -9.92 -3.40
N ALA A 175 1.26 -8.73 -4.01
CA ALA A 175 1.96 -8.45 -5.26
C ALA A 175 3.48 -8.55 -5.08
N ILE A 176 4.04 -7.98 -4.01
CA ILE A 176 5.47 -8.06 -3.70
C ILE A 176 5.88 -9.51 -3.41
N ALA A 177 5.10 -10.24 -2.61
CA ALA A 177 5.38 -11.62 -2.24
C ALA A 177 5.36 -12.57 -3.45
N ILE A 178 4.32 -12.48 -4.29
CA ILE A 178 4.21 -13.29 -5.51
C ILE A 178 5.34 -12.92 -6.47
N GLY A 179 5.59 -11.63 -6.69
CA GLY A 179 6.68 -11.16 -7.55
C GLY A 179 8.05 -11.65 -7.10
N SER A 180 8.31 -11.66 -5.79
CA SER A 180 9.55 -12.21 -5.23
C SER A 180 9.68 -13.70 -5.48
N ARG A 181 8.61 -14.48 -5.32
CA ARG A 181 8.62 -15.92 -5.64
C ARG A 181 8.86 -16.18 -7.12
N MET A 182 8.23 -15.41 -8.03
CA MET A 182 8.46 -15.51 -9.47
C MET A 182 9.93 -15.29 -9.85
N ILE A 183 10.61 -14.36 -9.17
CA ILE A 183 12.05 -14.15 -9.37
C ILE A 183 12.84 -15.34 -8.81
N ARG A 184 12.56 -15.78 -7.58
CA ARG A 184 13.23 -16.94 -6.95
C ARG A 184 13.08 -18.21 -7.79
N ASP A 185 11.93 -18.40 -8.45
CA ASP A 185 11.63 -19.54 -9.31
C ASP A 185 12.21 -19.39 -10.75
N GLY A 186 12.74 -18.20 -11.09
CA GLY A 186 13.34 -17.90 -12.39
C GLY A 186 12.35 -17.63 -13.52
N ASP A 187 11.08 -17.39 -13.23
CA ASP A 187 10.05 -17.05 -14.22
C ASP A 187 10.30 -15.67 -14.83
N CYS A 188 10.83 -14.74 -14.04
CA CYS A 188 11.24 -13.41 -14.47
C CYS A 188 12.51 -12.97 -13.72
N ASP A 189 13.10 -11.87 -14.18
CA ASP A 189 14.31 -11.29 -13.58
C ASP A 189 13.99 -9.99 -12.86
N PHE A 190 12.89 -9.33 -13.27
CA PHE A 190 12.39 -8.10 -12.69
C PHE A 190 10.89 -8.19 -12.46
N VAL A 191 10.40 -7.54 -11.41
CA VAL A 191 8.96 -7.38 -11.15
C VAL A 191 8.68 -5.97 -10.67
N ILE A 192 7.73 -5.29 -11.30
CA ILE A 192 7.11 -4.10 -10.73
C ILE A 192 5.92 -4.58 -9.91
N ALA A 193 5.98 -4.41 -8.59
CA ALA A 193 4.99 -4.94 -7.66
C ALA A 193 4.47 -3.87 -6.70
N GLY A 194 3.19 -3.95 -6.33
CA GLY A 194 2.60 -3.04 -5.36
C GLY A 194 1.09 -2.93 -5.49
N GLY A 195 0.54 -1.78 -5.18
CA GLY A 195 -0.90 -1.55 -5.25
C GLY A 195 -1.29 -0.11 -5.55
N VAL A 196 -2.47 0.06 -6.11
CA VAL A 196 -3.06 1.36 -6.48
C VAL A 196 -4.55 1.37 -6.13
N GLU A 197 -5.04 2.49 -5.61
CA GLU A 197 -6.46 2.67 -5.29
C GLU A 197 -6.93 4.11 -5.54
N THR A 198 -8.06 4.27 -6.23
CA THR A 198 -8.69 5.57 -6.49
C THR A 198 -10.20 5.46 -6.22
N CYS A 199 -10.57 5.39 -4.96
CA CYS A 199 -11.91 5.00 -4.54
C CYS A 199 -12.65 6.08 -3.71
N ILE A 200 -12.26 7.37 -3.83
CA ILE A 200 -12.96 8.45 -3.13
C ILE A 200 -14.27 8.79 -3.87
N LEU A 201 -15.28 7.96 -3.61
CA LEU A 201 -16.61 8.04 -4.20
C LEU A 201 -17.67 8.07 -3.09
N PRO A 202 -18.78 8.79 -3.23
CA PRO A 202 -19.76 8.96 -2.16
C PRO A 202 -20.39 7.64 -1.70
N GLU A 203 -20.66 6.70 -2.62
CA GLU A 203 -21.16 5.37 -2.30
C GLU A 203 -20.14 4.50 -1.56
N ILE A 204 -18.87 4.61 -1.87
CA ILE A 204 -17.78 3.90 -1.17
C ILE A 204 -17.58 4.48 0.24
N ILE A 205 -17.53 5.82 0.36
CA ILE A 205 -17.48 6.52 1.65
C ILE A 205 -18.65 6.08 2.52
N GLN A 206 -19.87 6.09 1.98
CA GLN A 206 -21.08 5.73 2.74
C GLN A 206 -21.13 4.23 3.06
N GLY A 207 -20.66 3.36 2.16
CA GLY A 207 -20.55 1.92 2.40
C GLY A 207 -19.70 1.61 3.62
N PHE A 208 -18.49 2.17 3.69
CA PHE A 208 -17.61 2.01 4.86
C PHE A 208 -18.14 2.70 6.12
N ALA A 209 -18.83 3.83 5.99
CA ALA A 209 -19.49 4.51 7.12
C ALA A 209 -20.61 3.64 7.73
N ASN A 210 -21.39 2.96 6.89
CA ASN A 210 -22.45 2.05 7.34
C ASN A 210 -21.90 0.80 8.03
N MET A 211 -20.70 0.34 7.66
CA MET A 211 -19.96 -0.73 8.32
C MET A 211 -19.31 -0.32 9.64
N TRP A 212 -19.37 0.97 10.02
CA TRP A 212 -18.66 1.54 11.17
C TRP A 212 -17.14 1.35 11.10
N ALA A 213 -16.62 1.24 9.89
CA ALA A 213 -15.19 1.03 9.65
C ALA A 213 -14.40 2.35 9.56
N THR A 214 -15.02 3.41 9.01
CA THR A 214 -14.43 4.75 8.90
C THR A 214 -14.82 5.65 10.07
N ILE A 215 -13.94 6.61 10.38
CA ILE A 215 -14.23 7.63 11.37
C ILE A 215 -15.47 8.43 10.96
N LYS A 216 -16.38 8.63 11.90
CA LYS A 216 -17.50 9.59 11.80
C LYS A 216 -17.10 10.85 12.52
N VAL A 217 -16.98 11.95 11.79
CA VAL A 217 -16.52 13.21 12.34
C VAL A 217 -17.71 14.01 12.84
N GLU A 218 -17.76 14.25 14.15
CA GLU A 218 -18.87 14.89 14.85
C GLU A 218 -18.36 16.07 15.69
N PRO A 219 -19.20 17.06 16.00
CA PRO A 219 -18.83 18.12 16.95
C PRO A 219 -18.28 17.55 18.25
N GLY A 220 -17.15 18.11 18.73
CA GLY A 220 -16.43 17.61 19.89
C GLY A 220 -15.36 16.57 19.60
N ASP A 221 -15.28 16.03 18.38
CA ASP A 221 -14.10 15.28 17.93
C ASP A 221 -13.05 16.28 17.39
N ARG A 222 -11.77 16.08 17.74
CA ARG A 222 -10.69 16.95 17.26
C ARG A 222 -10.54 16.99 15.74
N ALA A 223 -10.97 15.95 15.03
CA ALA A 223 -11.01 15.92 13.57
C ALA A 223 -12.17 16.76 12.98
N TYR A 224 -13.09 17.25 13.80
CA TYR A 224 -14.16 18.14 13.35
C TYR A 224 -13.62 19.51 12.96
N ASP A 225 -12.74 20.06 13.79
CA ASP A 225 -12.12 21.38 13.58
C ASP A 225 -10.85 21.25 12.73
N ASP A 226 -10.08 20.15 12.92
CA ASP A 226 -8.85 19.86 12.18
C ASP A 226 -8.90 18.46 11.57
N PRO A 227 -9.29 18.32 10.28
CA PRO A 227 -9.34 17.03 9.60
C PRO A 227 -8.03 16.23 9.63
N SER A 228 -6.86 16.89 9.73
CA SER A 228 -5.57 16.21 9.78
C SER A 228 -5.44 15.26 10.98
N GLN A 229 -6.27 15.45 12.02
CA GLN A 229 -6.27 14.64 13.23
C GLN A 229 -7.18 13.41 13.19
N ALA A 230 -7.70 13.04 12.01
CA ALA A 230 -8.73 12.00 11.90
C ALA A 230 -8.18 10.57 12.10
N SER A 231 -7.06 10.21 11.48
CA SER A 231 -6.44 8.89 11.64
C SER A 231 -5.44 8.89 12.80
N ARG A 232 -5.63 7.97 13.74
CA ARG A 232 -4.89 7.93 15.01
C ARG A 232 -4.74 6.48 15.54
N PRO A 233 -3.96 5.64 14.83
CA PRO A 233 -3.73 4.26 15.22
C PRO A 233 -3.20 4.13 16.64
N PHE A 234 -3.62 3.08 17.35
CA PHE A 234 -3.24 2.77 18.73
C PHE A 234 -3.54 3.89 19.75
N SER A 235 -4.31 4.90 19.37
CA SER A 235 -4.70 6.00 20.26
C SER A 235 -5.94 5.67 21.06
N ILE A 236 -6.04 6.18 22.30
CA ILE A 236 -7.19 5.97 23.18
C ILE A 236 -8.52 6.44 22.56
N ASP A 237 -8.45 7.46 21.72
CA ASP A 237 -9.60 8.08 21.08
C ASP A 237 -9.77 7.70 19.59
N ARG A 238 -9.16 6.59 19.14
CA ARG A 238 -9.34 6.07 17.79
C ARG A 238 -10.78 5.65 17.53
N LYS A 239 -11.30 5.90 16.32
CA LYS A 239 -12.73 5.69 16.01
C LYS A 239 -12.99 5.05 14.64
N GLY A 240 -11.97 4.68 13.90
CA GLY A 240 -12.08 4.14 12.56
C GLY A 240 -11.01 4.70 11.62
N PHE A 241 -10.86 4.11 10.46
CA PHE A 241 -9.87 4.56 9.50
C PHE A 241 -10.34 5.79 8.70
N VAL A 242 -9.41 6.49 8.10
CA VAL A 242 -9.67 7.53 7.08
C VAL A 242 -9.50 6.87 5.72
N LEU A 243 -10.56 6.85 4.91
CA LEU A 243 -10.48 6.37 3.53
C LEU A 243 -9.56 7.28 2.72
N ALA A 244 -8.65 6.69 1.97
CA ALA A 244 -7.71 7.44 1.15
C ALA A 244 -7.51 6.81 -0.23
N GLU A 245 -7.04 7.60 -1.17
CA GLU A 245 -6.54 7.14 -2.46
C GLU A 245 -5.02 7.24 -2.51
N GLY A 246 -4.42 6.49 -3.39
CA GLY A 246 -2.97 6.50 -3.57
C GLY A 246 -2.46 5.27 -4.28
N GLY A 247 -1.15 5.18 -4.33
CA GLY A 247 -0.46 4.02 -4.86
C GLY A 247 0.98 3.96 -4.38
N GLY A 248 1.50 2.74 -4.31
CA GLY A 248 2.91 2.47 -4.03
C GLY A 248 3.35 1.23 -4.78
N VAL A 249 4.47 1.36 -5.49
CA VAL A 249 5.08 0.26 -6.24
C VAL A 249 6.57 0.19 -5.95
N VAL A 250 7.10 -1.03 -5.94
CA VAL A 250 8.52 -1.33 -5.84
C VAL A 250 8.98 -2.06 -7.11
N VAL A 251 10.23 -1.87 -7.51
CA VAL A 251 10.90 -2.61 -8.58
C VAL A 251 11.78 -3.66 -7.92
N LEU A 252 11.42 -4.91 -8.10
CA LEU A 252 12.17 -6.07 -7.64
C LEU A 252 13.12 -6.52 -8.74
N ALA A 253 14.32 -6.97 -8.37
CA ALA A 253 15.33 -7.50 -9.28
C ALA A 253 16.02 -8.71 -8.66
N ALA A 254 16.36 -9.71 -9.50
CA ALA A 254 17.23 -10.81 -9.13
C ALA A 254 18.66 -10.29 -8.85
N ASP A 255 19.37 -10.93 -7.92
CA ASP A 255 20.71 -10.52 -7.49
C ASP A 255 21.74 -10.50 -8.63
N GLU A 256 21.71 -11.46 -9.55
CA GLU A 256 22.59 -11.46 -10.71
C GLU A 256 22.31 -10.27 -11.65
N MET A 257 21.04 -9.83 -11.76
CA MET A 257 20.71 -8.68 -12.59
C MET A 257 21.10 -7.34 -11.94
N VAL A 258 21.07 -7.29 -10.60
CA VAL A 258 21.61 -6.15 -9.85
C VAL A 258 23.09 -5.96 -10.14
N ALA A 259 23.85 -7.06 -10.11
CA ALA A 259 25.28 -7.05 -10.42
C ALA A 259 25.56 -6.72 -11.89
N ASP A 260 24.87 -7.41 -12.82
CA ASP A 260 25.08 -7.25 -14.26
C ASP A 260 24.81 -5.83 -14.79
N LEU A 261 23.77 -5.20 -14.26
CA LEU A 261 23.32 -3.86 -14.71
C LEU A 261 23.85 -2.73 -13.80
N GLY A 262 24.59 -3.05 -12.74
CA GLY A 262 25.09 -2.07 -11.78
C GLY A 262 23.98 -1.31 -11.06
N LEU A 263 22.83 -1.97 -10.82
CA LEU A 263 21.72 -1.36 -10.11
C LEU A 263 22.06 -1.17 -8.63
N LYS A 264 21.43 -0.21 -7.99
CA LYS A 264 21.65 0.07 -6.56
C LYS A 264 20.54 -0.61 -5.74
N PRO A 265 20.85 -1.69 -5.01
CA PRO A 265 19.87 -2.27 -4.12
C PRO A 265 19.53 -1.30 -2.98
N ARG A 266 18.27 -1.29 -2.54
CA ARG A 266 17.75 -0.47 -1.44
C ARG A 266 17.34 -1.30 -0.25
N ALA A 267 16.82 -2.49 -0.50
CA ALA A 267 16.51 -3.50 0.49
C ALA A 267 16.47 -4.88 -0.18
N GLU A 268 16.53 -5.93 0.61
CA GLU A 268 16.24 -7.30 0.19
C GLU A 268 14.85 -7.69 0.68
N VAL A 269 14.04 -8.36 -0.15
CA VAL A 269 12.84 -9.06 0.30
C VAL A 269 13.26 -10.39 0.90
N LEU A 270 13.46 -10.41 2.21
CA LEU A 270 14.11 -11.51 2.91
C LEU A 270 13.16 -12.66 3.22
N GLY A 271 11.99 -12.34 3.83
CA GLY A 271 11.02 -13.35 4.23
C GLY A 271 9.58 -12.95 3.94
N ILE A 272 8.74 -13.94 3.67
CA ILE A 272 7.33 -13.80 3.31
C ILE A 272 6.51 -14.79 4.10
N GLY A 273 5.44 -14.30 4.77
CA GLY A 273 4.43 -15.13 5.42
C GLY A 273 3.04 -14.68 5.02
N TRP A 274 2.15 -15.61 4.75
CA TRP A 274 0.77 -15.34 4.41
C TRP A 274 -0.18 -16.39 4.93
N SER A 275 -1.40 -15.96 5.24
CA SER A 275 -2.43 -16.85 5.77
C SER A 275 -3.82 -16.40 5.36
N SER A 276 -4.80 -17.26 5.60
CA SER A 276 -6.21 -16.90 5.52
C SER A 276 -6.90 -17.23 6.84
N ASP A 277 -7.78 -16.34 7.30
CA ASP A 277 -8.45 -16.46 8.58
C ASP A 277 -9.53 -17.55 8.60
N ALA A 278 -10.25 -17.72 7.48
CA ALA A 278 -11.40 -18.61 7.39
C ALA A 278 -12.40 -18.44 8.57
N HIS A 279 -12.51 -17.21 9.08
CA HIS A 279 -13.27 -16.88 10.30
C HIS A 279 -14.42 -15.91 10.03
N HIS A 280 -14.11 -14.66 9.68
CA HIS A 280 -15.11 -13.62 9.45
C HIS A 280 -14.63 -12.69 8.33
N PHE A 281 -15.56 -12.11 7.55
CA PHE A 281 -15.16 -11.31 6.38
C PHE A 281 -14.53 -9.94 6.72
N THR A 282 -14.70 -9.42 7.95
CA THR A 282 -14.11 -8.13 8.37
C THR A 282 -13.38 -8.16 9.71
N LEU A 283 -13.58 -9.21 10.53
CA LEU A 283 -12.91 -9.31 11.83
C LEU A 283 -11.64 -10.13 11.66
N PRO A 284 -10.46 -9.57 12.00
CA PRO A 284 -9.21 -10.29 11.92
C PRO A 284 -9.15 -11.40 12.98
N HIS A 285 -8.44 -12.47 12.68
CA HIS A 285 -8.28 -13.65 13.54
C HIS A 285 -6.84 -13.76 14.02
N GLU A 286 -6.65 -13.69 15.33
CA GLU A 286 -5.33 -13.60 15.96
C GLU A 286 -4.41 -14.76 15.57
N GLU A 287 -4.85 -16.02 15.68
CA GLU A 287 -4.04 -17.20 15.44
C GLU A 287 -3.43 -17.21 14.02
N THR A 288 -4.23 -16.84 13.03
CA THR A 288 -3.79 -16.87 11.62
C THR A 288 -2.86 -15.71 11.27
N ILE A 289 -3.06 -14.55 11.90
CA ILE A 289 -2.15 -13.40 11.78
C ILE A 289 -0.81 -13.73 12.44
N VAL A 290 -0.82 -14.28 13.67
CA VAL A 290 0.38 -14.73 14.37
C VAL A 290 1.15 -15.73 13.52
N ARG A 291 0.46 -16.68 12.88
CA ARG A 291 1.08 -17.64 11.96
C ARG A 291 1.76 -16.93 10.78
N ALA A 292 1.08 -15.97 10.11
CA ALA A 292 1.66 -15.24 8.99
C ALA A 292 2.93 -14.46 9.39
N ILE A 293 2.93 -13.84 10.59
CA ILE A 293 4.11 -13.14 11.10
C ILE A 293 5.26 -14.12 11.36
N HIS A 294 4.99 -15.25 12.04
CA HIS A 294 6.01 -16.27 12.28
C HIS A 294 6.56 -16.88 10.99
N GLU A 295 5.70 -17.15 9.99
CA GLU A 295 6.14 -17.65 8.70
C GLU A 295 7.05 -16.65 7.99
N ALA A 296 6.75 -15.33 8.03
CA ALA A 296 7.60 -14.31 7.45
C ALA A 296 8.99 -14.25 8.10
N ILE A 297 9.04 -14.31 9.43
CA ILE A 297 10.29 -14.30 10.21
C ILE A 297 11.09 -15.58 9.94
N ALA A 298 10.44 -16.75 9.90
CA ALA A 298 11.09 -18.03 9.62
C ALA A 298 11.60 -18.13 8.18
N ASP A 299 10.82 -17.65 7.17
CA ASP A 299 11.27 -17.61 5.76
C ASP A 299 12.48 -16.68 5.58
N ALA A 300 12.60 -15.64 6.44
CA ALA A 300 13.77 -14.80 6.51
C ALA A 300 15.00 -15.47 7.16
N GLY A 301 14.84 -16.64 7.77
CA GLY A 301 15.90 -17.30 8.55
C GLY A 301 16.19 -16.60 9.89
N LEU A 302 15.25 -15.82 10.41
CA LEU A 302 15.34 -15.01 11.62
C LEU A 302 14.52 -15.59 12.78
N VAL A 303 14.73 -15.02 13.96
CA VAL A 303 13.86 -15.21 15.13
C VAL A 303 13.17 -13.87 15.48
N PRO A 304 12.06 -13.87 16.25
CA PRO A 304 11.36 -12.62 16.57
C PRO A 304 12.25 -11.53 17.17
N ALA A 305 13.27 -11.91 17.93
CA ALA A 305 14.20 -10.96 18.56
C ALA A 305 15.12 -10.23 17.60
N ASP A 306 15.22 -10.69 16.33
CA ASP A 306 16.04 -10.05 15.31
C ASP A 306 15.31 -8.89 14.61
N ILE A 307 13.97 -8.81 14.75
CA ILE A 307 13.18 -7.72 14.16
C ILE A 307 13.44 -6.42 14.90
N GLU A 308 13.84 -5.40 14.18
CA GLU A 308 14.29 -4.12 14.74
C GLU A 308 13.29 -2.96 14.53
N ALA A 309 12.34 -3.12 13.61
CA ALA A 309 11.25 -2.18 13.42
C ALA A 309 10.01 -2.87 12.85
N ILE A 310 8.84 -2.33 13.15
CA ILE A 310 7.55 -2.83 12.64
C ILE A 310 6.82 -1.69 11.95
N ASN A 311 6.42 -1.92 10.70
CA ASN A 311 5.40 -1.14 10.03
C ASN A 311 4.07 -1.87 10.22
N ALA A 312 3.26 -1.34 11.13
CA ALA A 312 2.00 -1.95 11.52
C ALA A 312 0.90 -1.76 10.46
N HIS A 313 -0.01 -2.70 10.37
CA HIS A 313 -1.23 -2.49 9.61
C HIS A 313 -2.04 -1.29 10.17
N GLY A 314 -2.15 -1.13 11.48
CA GLY A 314 -2.51 0.08 12.21
C GLY A 314 -3.59 0.94 11.56
N THR A 315 -4.84 0.46 11.51
CA THR A 315 -5.93 1.11 10.77
C THR A 315 -6.65 2.21 11.54
N SER A 316 -6.33 2.44 12.81
CA SER A 316 -7.08 3.36 13.68
C SER A 316 -8.49 2.87 14.03
N THR A 317 -8.76 1.57 13.84
CA THR A 317 -10.03 0.96 14.23
C THR A 317 -9.95 0.38 15.63
N LEU A 318 -11.09 0.39 16.36
CA LEU A 318 -11.13 -0.12 17.74
C LEU A 318 -10.69 -1.58 17.82
N LYS A 319 -11.20 -2.43 16.91
CA LYS A 319 -10.93 -3.87 16.92
C LYS A 319 -9.63 -4.23 16.19
N GLY A 320 -9.35 -3.61 15.05
CA GLY A 320 -8.17 -3.92 14.24
C GLY A 320 -6.87 -3.69 15.01
N ASP A 321 -6.72 -2.50 15.58
CA ASP A 321 -5.51 -2.16 16.34
C ASP A 321 -5.35 -3.01 17.61
N ALA A 322 -6.46 -3.38 18.26
CA ALA A 322 -6.43 -4.24 19.45
C ALA A 322 -5.99 -5.67 19.11
N VAL A 323 -6.50 -6.25 18.01
CA VAL A 323 -6.09 -7.58 17.55
C VAL A 323 -4.63 -7.57 17.09
N GLU A 324 -4.20 -6.56 16.32
CA GLU A 324 -2.79 -6.46 15.92
C GLU A 324 -1.85 -6.36 17.12
N ALA A 325 -2.19 -5.55 18.12
CA ALA A 325 -1.42 -5.48 19.37
C ALA A 325 -1.33 -6.84 20.09
N ALA A 326 -2.43 -7.60 20.14
CA ALA A 326 -2.44 -8.95 20.72
C ALA A 326 -1.53 -9.91 19.92
N CYS A 327 -1.59 -9.86 18.57
CA CYS A 327 -0.72 -10.64 17.70
C CYS A 327 0.77 -10.32 17.94
N LEU A 328 1.11 -9.03 18.01
CA LEU A 328 2.48 -8.60 18.26
C LEU A 328 2.99 -9.06 19.63
N ARG A 329 2.16 -9.00 20.67
CA ARG A 329 2.49 -9.56 22.00
C ARG A 329 2.74 -11.06 21.95
N ALA A 330 1.90 -11.80 21.24
CA ALA A 330 2.04 -13.25 21.09
C ALA A 330 3.35 -13.64 20.39
N VAL A 331 3.77 -12.86 19.37
CA VAL A 331 4.99 -13.14 18.62
C VAL A 331 6.25 -12.69 19.33
N PHE A 332 6.26 -11.47 19.86
CA PHE A 332 7.49 -10.82 20.35
C PHE A 332 7.68 -10.88 21.88
N GLY A 333 6.60 -11.15 22.61
CA GLY A 333 6.67 -11.24 24.08
C GLY A 333 7.34 -10.01 24.70
N ALA A 334 8.30 -10.24 25.58
CA ALA A 334 9.02 -9.19 26.30
C ALA A 334 9.93 -8.30 25.40
N ALA A 335 10.21 -8.71 24.17
CA ALA A 335 11.00 -7.91 23.24
C ALA A 335 10.19 -6.76 22.61
N LEU A 336 8.85 -6.85 22.60
CA LEU A 336 7.96 -5.94 21.91
C LEU A 336 8.16 -4.46 22.29
N GLY A 337 8.30 -4.16 23.58
CA GLY A 337 8.49 -2.79 24.08
C GLY A 337 9.81 -2.12 23.67
N LYS A 338 10.69 -2.83 22.95
CA LYS A 338 11.96 -2.29 22.41
C LYS A 338 11.96 -2.16 20.90
N ILE A 339 10.92 -2.66 20.22
CA ILE A 339 10.80 -2.63 18.76
C ILE A 339 9.91 -1.44 18.40
N PRO A 340 10.47 -0.40 17.74
CA PRO A 340 9.68 0.76 17.35
C PRO A 340 8.61 0.37 16.32
N ILE A 341 7.39 0.86 16.55
CA ILE A 341 6.22 0.61 15.71
C ILE A 341 5.81 1.91 15.04
N SER A 342 5.74 1.86 13.70
CA SER A 342 5.20 2.93 12.85
C SER A 342 3.87 2.49 12.26
N ALA A 343 2.87 3.39 12.25
CA ALA A 343 1.60 3.20 11.57
C ALA A 343 1.37 4.35 10.58
N ASN A 344 1.85 4.18 9.34
CA ASN A 344 1.84 5.22 8.30
C ASN A 344 0.43 5.67 7.91
N LYS A 345 -0.60 4.84 8.18
CA LYS A 345 -2.01 5.22 7.97
C LYS A 345 -2.45 6.39 8.83
N SER A 346 -1.69 6.75 9.87
CA SER A 346 -1.89 7.99 10.62
C SER A 346 -1.64 9.24 9.77
N GLN A 347 -0.85 9.12 8.70
CA GLN A 347 -0.41 10.22 7.85
C GLN A 347 -1.05 10.18 6.46
N VAL A 348 -1.10 9.00 5.83
CA VAL A 348 -1.56 8.83 4.45
C VAL A 348 -2.99 8.29 4.34
N GLY A 349 -3.58 7.82 5.46
CA GLY A 349 -4.89 7.17 5.49
C GLY A 349 -4.83 5.71 5.04
N HIS A 350 -6.01 5.10 4.96
CA HIS A 350 -6.13 3.73 4.48
C HIS A 350 -6.48 3.69 3.00
N THR A 351 -5.50 3.44 2.18
CA THR A 351 -5.60 3.38 0.72
C THR A 351 -5.95 1.97 0.22
N LEU A 352 -6.60 1.15 1.06
CA LEU A 352 -7.07 -0.20 0.75
C LEU A 352 -6.01 -1.05 0.04
N GLY A 353 -6.25 -1.45 -1.23
CA GLY A 353 -5.33 -2.30 -1.99
C GLY A 353 -3.95 -1.71 -2.24
N ALA A 354 -3.81 -0.39 -2.16
CA ALA A 354 -2.55 0.31 -2.31
C ALA A 354 -1.72 0.38 -1.01
N ALA A 355 -2.36 0.22 0.17
CA ALA A 355 -1.76 0.54 1.46
C ALA A 355 -0.40 -0.14 1.67
N ALA A 356 -0.34 -1.45 1.50
CA ALA A 356 0.88 -2.21 1.74
C ALA A 356 2.03 -1.86 0.76
N GLY A 357 1.72 -1.50 -0.49
CA GLY A 357 2.72 -1.03 -1.45
C GLY A 357 3.33 0.32 -1.06
N ILE A 358 2.49 1.25 -0.56
CA ILE A 358 2.93 2.54 -0.02
C ILE A 358 3.79 2.33 1.22
N GLU A 359 3.34 1.48 2.14
CA GLU A 359 4.02 1.17 3.39
C GLU A 359 5.36 0.48 3.18
N ALA A 360 5.45 -0.44 2.22
CA ALA A 360 6.71 -1.04 1.81
C ALA A 360 7.71 0.01 1.29
N ALA A 361 7.29 0.87 0.37
CA ALA A 361 8.16 1.90 -0.20
C ALA A 361 8.63 2.90 0.87
N LEU A 362 7.72 3.39 1.73
CA LEU A 362 8.07 4.32 2.81
C LEU A 362 8.94 3.65 3.89
N GLY A 363 8.68 2.38 4.20
CA GLY A 363 9.50 1.61 5.14
C GLY A 363 10.92 1.41 4.64
N ILE A 364 11.09 1.06 3.36
CA ILE A 364 12.41 0.90 2.72
C ILE A 364 13.16 2.25 2.68
N GLU A 365 12.47 3.35 2.35
CA GLU A 365 13.10 4.68 2.40
C GLU A 365 13.51 5.04 3.84
N ALA A 366 12.69 4.67 4.85
CA ALA A 366 13.01 4.90 6.25
C ALA A 366 14.26 4.12 6.70
N MET A 367 14.39 2.85 6.30
CA MET A 367 15.59 2.03 6.51
C MET A 367 16.83 2.72 5.90
N HIS A 368 16.72 3.14 4.64
CA HIS A 368 17.82 3.81 3.93
C HIS A 368 18.26 5.11 4.59
N GLN A 369 17.34 5.87 5.21
CA GLN A 369 17.59 7.13 5.89
C GLN A 369 17.95 6.97 7.38
N GLY A 370 17.93 5.75 7.93
CA GLY A 370 18.14 5.48 9.35
C GLY A 370 17.08 6.10 10.25
N LEU A 371 15.82 6.04 9.82
CA LEU A 371 14.66 6.62 10.50
C LEU A 371 13.56 5.60 10.71
N VAL A 372 12.73 5.83 11.73
CA VAL A 372 11.40 5.21 11.87
C VAL A 372 10.37 6.32 11.74
N LEU A 373 9.43 6.18 10.80
CA LEU A 373 8.39 7.17 10.58
C LEU A 373 7.41 7.26 11.75
N PRO A 374 6.80 8.43 12.00
CA PRO A 374 5.92 8.59 13.15
C PRO A 374 4.53 8.02 12.90
N THR A 375 3.90 7.62 14.01
CA THR A 375 2.45 7.47 14.15
C THR A 375 1.90 8.80 14.67
N VAL A 376 1.45 9.66 13.77
CA VAL A 376 0.95 10.99 14.15
C VAL A 376 -0.42 10.88 14.84
N ASN A 377 -0.83 11.96 15.51
CA ASN A 377 -2.11 12.02 16.21
C ASN A 377 -2.27 11.04 17.38
N HIS A 378 -1.21 10.31 17.74
CA HIS A 378 -1.26 9.33 18.82
C HIS A 378 -1.49 10.02 20.18
N ARG A 379 -2.39 9.45 20.98
CA ARG A 379 -2.56 9.75 22.41
C ARG A 379 -2.44 8.45 23.17
N PRO A 380 -1.65 8.39 24.26
CA PRO A 380 -1.45 7.16 25.00
C PRO A 380 -2.77 6.48 25.37
N ASP A 381 -2.79 5.18 25.23
CA ASP A 381 -3.90 4.30 25.63
C ASP A 381 -3.30 3.22 26.54
N PRO A 382 -3.74 3.09 27.82
CA PRO A 382 -3.23 2.07 28.72
C PRO A 382 -3.29 0.64 28.16
N ALA A 383 -4.17 0.38 27.19
CA ALA A 383 -4.23 -0.90 26.50
C ALA A 383 -3.01 -1.19 25.61
N PHE A 384 -2.17 -0.20 25.33
CA PHE A 384 -1.00 -0.29 24.44
C PHE A 384 0.29 0.27 25.07
N ASP A 385 0.35 0.45 26.38
CA ASP A 385 1.52 1.02 27.10
C ASP A 385 2.80 0.17 26.95
N ASP A 386 2.66 -1.09 26.55
CA ASP A 386 3.76 -2.00 26.25
C ASP A 386 4.28 -1.94 24.79
N LEU A 387 3.65 -1.15 23.94
CA LEU A 387 4.06 -0.94 22.55
C LEU A 387 4.93 0.32 22.44
N ASP A 388 6.09 0.22 21.79
CA ASP A 388 6.90 1.39 21.43
C ASP A 388 6.36 2.05 20.15
N VAL A 389 5.14 2.59 20.20
CA VAL A 389 4.57 3.37 19.10
C VAL A 389 5.34 4.69 18.97
N VAL A 390 6.03 4.94 17.84
CA VAL A 390 6.79 6.17 17.62
C VAL A 390 5.83 7.34 17.44
N PRO A 391 5.67 8.28 18.40
CA PRO A 391 4.63 9.29 18.31
C PRO A 391 5.10 10.55 17.58
N HIS A 392 4.24 11.18 16.82
CA HIS A 392 4.31 12.54 16.29
C HIS A 392 5.50 12.90 15.40
N GLN A 393 6.72 12.52 15.73
CA GLN A 393 7.93 12.88 15.00
C GLN A 393 8.74 11.65 14.62
N ALA A 394 9.38 11.68 13.44
CA ALA A 394 10.27 10.61 13.01
C ALA A 394 11.42 10.43 14.00
N ARG A 395 11.69 9.17 14.35
CA ARG A 395 12.77 8.79 15.27
C ARG A 395 14.02 8.43 14.48
N ARG A 396 15.18 9.01 14.84
CA ARG A 396 16.48 8.54 14.33
C ARG A 396 16.81 7.19 14.99
N GLN A 397 16.72 6.15 14.21
CA GLN A 397 17.06 4.79 14.60
C GLN A 397 17.32 3.97 13.35
N ALA A 398 18.59 3.67 13.10
CA ALA A 398 18.95 2.73 12.05
C ALA A 398 18.46 1.32 12.42
N HIS A 399 17.98 0.60 11.45
CA HIS A 399 17.51 -0.76 11.60
C HIS A 399 17.76 -1.54 10.31
N GLU A 400 18.16 -2.81 10.46
CA GLU A 400 18.44 -3.71 9.35
C GLU A 400 17.20 -4.53 8.96
N PHE A 401 16.40 -4.93 9.95
CA PHE A 401 15.23 -5.81 9.71
C PHE A 401 13.91 -5.10 10.04
N LEU A 402 13.10 -4.91 9.00
CA LEU A 402 11.76 -4.31 9.08
C LEU A 402 10.69 -5.37 8.79
N LEU A 403 9.76 -5.58 9.72
CA LEU A 403 8.54 -6.34 9.48
C LEU A 403 7.43 -5.40 8.98
N SER A 404 6.83 -5.68 7.83
CA SER A 404 5.69 -4.95 7.27
C SER A 404 4.43 -5.82 7.26
N ASN A 405 3.41 -5.41 8.01
CA ASN A 405 2.16 -6.15 8.20
C ASN A 405 1.04 -5.62 7.31
N ALA A 406 0.31 -6.51 6.65
CA ALA A 406 -0.91 -6.16 5.92
C ALA A 406 -2.00 -7.20 6.15
N PHE A 407 -3.16 -6.75 6.65
CA PHE A 407 -4.32 -7.60 6.95
C PHE A 407 -5.53 -7.10 6.17
N GLY A 408 -6.11 -7.98 5.35
CA GLY A 408 -7.20 -7.62 4.44
C GLY A 408 -8.56 -8.18 4.86
N PHE A 409 -9.63 -7.49 4.48
CA PHE A 409 -10.97 -8.07 4.55
C PHE A 409 -11.02 -9.39 3.78
N GLY A 410 -11.85 -10.33 4.24
CA GLY A 410 -11.83 -11.71 3.78
C GLY A 410 -10.79 -12.57 4.52
N GLY A 411 -10.08 -11.98 5.50
CA GLY A 411 -9.05 -12.66 6.28
C GLY A 411 -7.78 -12.96 5.48
N THR A 412 -7.40 -12.09 4.56
CA THR A 412 -6.18 -12.23 3.77
C THR A 412 -5.04 -11.51 4.47
N ASN A 413 -4.06 -12.25 5.01
CA ASN A 413 -2.92 -11.72 5.73
C ASN A 413 -1.63 -11.93 4.92
N CYS A 414 -0.78 -10.91 4.84
CA CYS A 414 0.51 -11.00 4.21
C CYS A 414 1.53 -10.12 4.94
N CYS A 415 2.56 -10.74 5.50
CA CYS A 415 3.66 -10.11 6.21
C CYS A 415 4.94 -10.27 5.41
N ILE A 416 5.75 -9.24 5.35
CA ILE A 416 7.05 -9.27 4.66
C ILE A 416 8.14 -8.77 5.60
N VAL A 417 9.25 -9.48 5.65
CA VAL A 417 10.48 -9.01 6.29
C VAL A 417 11.39 -8.45 5.20
N PHE A 418 11.73 -7.17 5.32
CA PHE A 418 12.76 -6.52 4.51
C PHE A 418 14.06 -6.44 5.28
N ARG A 419 15.20 -6.56 4.55
CA ARG A 419 16.52 -6.31 5.08
C ARG A 419 17.14 -5.11 4.38
N GLY A 420 17.67 -4.14 5.14
CA GLY A 420 18.46 -3.02 4.66
C GLY A 420 19.78 -3.49 4.01
N VAL A 421 20.25 -2.79 3.00
CA VAL A 421 21.47 -3.09 2.25
C VAL A 421 22.33 -1.85 2.05
#